data_f0014f9a12913f6885a6d41f4bb8475f
#
_entry.id   f0014f9a12913f6885a6d41f4bb8475f
#
_cell.length_a   1.000
_cell.length_b   1.000
_cell.length_c   1.000
_cell.angle_alpha   90.00
_cell.angle_beta   90.00
_cell.angle_gamma   90.00
#
_symmetry.space_group_name_H-M   'P 1'
#
loop_
_entity.id
_entity.type
_entity.pdbx_description
1 polymer ?
#
loop_
_entity_poly.entity_id
_entity_poly.type
_entity_poly.pdbx_seq_one_letter_code
_entity_poly.pdbx_strand_id
1 'polypeptide(L)'
;MKIGLNITTLFAVGILAVGCTSEISVEHLNNLTSVISVTDSVECLWLPIEEGAYEAQVIAVGSDNRTVPLNIRLAQTKVDYYMPFTLEGVERLRVENCSYENLCWQNLTTTQPDLDKSYRQDVHFSTERGWINDPNGMFYKDGEWHLYYQHNPYGSKWGNMSWGHAVSHDLVSWKHLPTVLYPDELGAIFSGSAVVDKDNTAGFGEGAVVAIYTSAGARQSQSIAYSLD
;
A
#
# COMPACT_ATOMS: atom_id res chain seq x y z
N MET A 1 44.23 -24.80 -40.13
CA MET A 1 43.81 -24.42 -38.79
C MET A 1 42.56 -23.53 -38.96
N LYS A 2 41.37 -24.11 -38.77
CA LYS A 2 40.07 -23.38 -38.91
C LYS A 2 39.61 -22.90 -37.55
N ILE A 3 39.47 -21.61 -37.40
CA ILE A 3 38.96 -20.98 -36.20
C ILE A 3 37.44 -20.96 -36.32
N GLY A 4 36.75 -21.71 -35.45
CA GLY A 4 35.30 -21.72 -35.39
C GLY A 4 34.81 -20.48 -34.65
N LEU A 5 33.93 -19.74 -35.30
CA LEU A 5 33.24 -18.59 -34.74
C LEU A 5 31.95 -19.09 -34.02
N ASN A 6 31.96 -19.04 -32.70
CA ASN A 6 30.76 -19.29 -31.90
C ASN A 6 29.85 -18.07 -31.99
N ILE A 7 28.74 -18.22 -32.68
CA ILE A 7 27.66 -17.22 -32.69
C ILE A 7 26.78 -17.49 -31.46
N THR A 8 26.92 -16.66 -30.45
CA THR A 8 26.04 -16.62 -29.33
C THR A 8 24.75 -15.90 -29.79
N THR A 9 23.68 -16.66 -29.97
CA THR A 9 22.38 -16.12 -30.31
C THR A 9 21.83 -15.39 -29.08
N LEU A 10 21.87 -14.05 -29.11
CA LEU A 10 21.11 -13.22 -28.16
C LEU A 10 19.63 -13.38 -28.51
N PHE A 11 18.87 -14.05 -27.65
CA PHE A 11 17.42 -13.95 -27.68
C PHE A 11 17.04 -12.55 -27.17
N ALA A 12 16.73 -11.67 -28.09
CA ALA A 12 16.00 -10.44 -27.77
C ALA A 12 14.58 -10.86 -27.37
N VAL A 13 14.28 -10.83 -26.09
CA VAL A 13 12.90 -10.91 -25.61
C VAL A 13 12.20 -9.65 -26.12
N GLY A 14 11.28 -9.84 -27.02
CA GLY A 14 10.52 -8.74 -27.63
C GLY A 14 9.76 -7.99 -26.54
N ILE A 15 9.94 -6.69 -26.50
CA ILE A 15 9.13 -5.76 -25.71
C ILE A 15 7.74 -5.76 -26.33
N LEU A 16 6.81 -6.52 -25.74
CA LEU A 16 5.39 -6.38 -26.02
C LEU A 16 4.89 -5.21 -25.16
N ALA A 17 4.87 -4.01 -25.74
CA ALA A 17 4.17 -2.87 -25.17
C ALA A 17 2.66 -3.17 -25.22
N VAL A 18 2.10 -3.64 -24.12
CA VAL A 18 0.66 -3.80 -23.95
C VAL A 18 0.11 -2.48 -23.43
N GLY A 19 -0.70 -1.83 -24.26
CA GLY A 19 -1.63 -0.77 -23.94
C GLY A 19 -1.13 0.34 -22.99
N CYS A 20 -0.34 1.27 -23.50
CA CYS A 20 -0.04 2.52 -22.81
C CYS A 20 -1.28 3.43 -22.76
N THR A 21 -1.83 3.66 -21.57
CA THR A 21 -2.20 5.03 -21.24
C THR A 21 -0.87 5.78 -21.07
N SER A 22 -0.75 7.03 -21.49
CA SER A 22 0.51 7.81 -21.46
C SER A 22 1.12 7.97 -20.05
N GLU A 23 0.44 7.52 -19.02
CA GLU A 23 0.76 7.71 -17.61
C GLU A 23 1.35 6.48 -16.92
N ILE A 24 1.07 5.26 -17.42
CA ILE A 24 1.54 3.99 -16.85
C ILE A 24 2.40 3.27 -17.89
N SER A 25 3.58 2.82 -17.50
CA SER A 25 4.39 1.89 -18.26
C SER A 25 4.66 0.61 -17.49
N VAL A 26 4.60 -0.52 -18.17
CA VAL A 26 4.91 -1.84 -17.59
C VAL A 26 6.02 -2.48 -18.42
N GLU A 27 7.12 -2.82 -17.77
CA GLU A 27 8.23 -3.56 -18.36
C GLU A 27 8.27 -4.98 -17.77
N HIS A 28 8.14 -6.00 -18.59
CA HIS A 28 8.26 -7.40 -18.19
C HIS A 28 9.73 -7.84 -18.28
N LEU A 29 10.39 -7.99 -17.14
CA LEU A 29 11.81 -8.41 -17.07
C LEU A 29 11.96 -9.91 -17.35
N ASN A 30 10.99 -10.70 -16.94
CA ASN A 30 10.87 -12.14 -17.19
C ASN A 30 9.42 -12.59 -16.97
N ASN A 31 9.17 -13.91 -17.02
CA ASN A 31 7.81 -14.47 -16.94
C ASN A 31 7.08 -14.16 -15.63
N LEU A 32 7.79 -13.85 -14.54
CA LEU A 32 7.23 -13.65 -13.20
C LEU A 32 7.61 -12.32 -12.55
N THR A 33 8.41 -11.49 -13.23
CA THR A 33 8.91 -10.23 -12.69
C THR A 33 8.65 -9.09 -13.66
N SER A 34 8.04 -8.03 -13.17
CA SER A 34 7.73 -6.83 -13.94
C SER A 34 8.04 -5.57 -13.14
N VAL A 35 8.21 -4.47 -13.84
CA VAL A 35 8.36 -3.13 -13.25
C VAL A 35 7.24 -2.25 -13.77
N ILE A 36 6.54 -1.59 -12.85
CA ILE A 36 5.55 -0.57 -13.15
C ILE A 36 6.19 0.78 -12.87
N SER A 37 6.17 1.67 -13.83
CA SER A 37 6.53 3.08 -13.68
C SER A 37 5.35 3.95 -14.09
N VAL A 38 5.19 5.06 -13.38
CA VAL A 38 4.14 6.04 -13.64
C VAL A 38 4.76 7.42 -13.82
N THR A 39 4.06 8.34 -14.46
CA THR A 39 4.52 9.72 -14.57
C THR A 39 4.36 10.44 -13.23
N ASP A 40 5.18 11.46 -12.98
CA ASP A 40 5.19 12.25 -11.73
C ASP A 40 3.84 12.94 -11.41
N SER A 41 2.95 13.05 -12.40
CA SER A 41 1.62 13.63 -12.24
C SER A 41 0.60 12.67 -11.60
N VAL A 42 0.95 11.40 -11.45
CA VAL A 42 0.04 10.35 -10.92
C VAL A 42 0.25 10.19 -9.43
N GLU A 43 -0.75 10.54 -8.64
CA GLU A 43 -0.71 10.41 -7.18
C GLU A 43 -1.14 9.01 -6.69
N CYS A 44 -1.95 8.33 -7.48
CA CYS A 44 -2.53 7.04 -7.09
C CYS A 44 -2.64 6.09 -8.29
N LEU A 45 -2.17 4.86 -8.10
CA LEU A 45 -2.37 3.74 -9.02
C LEU A 45 -3.43 2.80 -8.47
N TRP A 46 -4.45 2.46 -9.26
CA TRP A 46 -5.48 1.51 -8.88
C TRP A 46 -5.07 0.11 -9.32
N LEU A 47 -4.88 -0.75 -8.31
CA LEU A 47 -4.47 -2.13 -8.52
C LEU A 47 -5.70 -3.03 -8.63
N PRO A 48 -5.86 -3.79 -9.71
CA PRO A 48 -6.93 -4.78 -9.85
C PRO A 48 -6.64 -6.00 -8.97
N ILE A 49 -7.59 -6.37 -8.12
CA ILE A 49 -7.48 -7.44 -7.14
C ILE A 49 -8.39 -8.62 -7.49
N GLU A 50 -7.89 -9.82 -7.27
CA GLU A 50 -8.65 -11.07 -7.31
C GLU A 50 -8.48 -11.80 -5.97
N GLU A 51 -9.56 -11.97 -5.21
CA GLU A 51 -9.56 -12.55 -3.86
C GLU A 51 -8.97 -13.96 -3.77
N GLY A 52 -9.14 -14.74 -4.82
CA GLY A 52 -8.64 -16.12 -4.93
C GLY A 52 -7.22 -16.24 -5.48
N ALA A 53 -6.63 -15.14 -5.95
CA ALA A 53 -5.31 -15.18 -6.55
C ALA A 53 -4.19 -15.48 -5.53
N TYR A 54 -3.08 -16.02 -6.02
CA TYR A 54 -1.84 -16.08 -5.24
C TYR A 54 -1.29 -14.68 -5.03
N GLU A 55 -0.62 -14.48 -3.91
CA GLU A 55 0.02 -13.21 -3.59
C GLU A 55 1.24 -12.99 -4.49
N ALA A 56 1.25 -11.85 -5.17
CA ALA A 56 2.44 -11.28 -5.77
C ALA A 56 3.18 -10.45 -4.70
N GLN A 57 4.50 -10.39 -4.77
CA GLN A 57 5.27 -9.45 -3.97
C GLN A 57 5.39 -8.14 -4.76
N VAL A 58 4.73 -7.10 -4.28
CA VAL A 58 4.81 -5.74 -4.82
C VAL A 58 5.80 -4.97 -3.96
N ILE A 59 6.92 -4.58 -4.54
CA ILE A 59 8.00 -3.87 -3.87
C ILE A 59 7.95 -2.41 -4.31
N ALA A 60 7.53 -1.54 -3.40
CA ALA A 60 7.63 -0.11 -3.62
C ALA A 60 9.09 0.32 -3.46
N VAL A 61 9.61 1.05 -4.45
CA VAL A 61 10.98 1.57 -4.47
C VAL A 61 10.90 3.09 -4.43
N GLY A 62 11.38 3.67 -3.33
CA GLY A 62 11.47 5.11 -3.17
C GLY A 62 12.65 5.73 -3.91
N SER A 63 12.62 7.05 -4.08
CA SER A 63 13.70 7.83 -4.69
C SER A 63 15.03 7.74 -3.94
N ASP A 64 14.99 7.39 -2.67
CA ASP A 64 16.15 7.13 -1.81
C ASP A 64 16.62 5.65 -1.84
N ASN A 65 16.06 4.85 -2.74
CA ASN A 65 16.26 3.40 -2.88
C ASN A 65 15.80 2.55 -1.68
N ARG A 66 15.10 3.11 -0.70
CA ARG A 66 14.41 2.29 0.28
C ARG A 66 13.32 1.46 -0.40
N THR A 67 13.11 0.24 0.09
CA THR A 67 12.15 -0.68 -0.48
C THR A 67 11.20 -1.19 0.59
N VAL A 68 9.91 -1.23 0.25
CA VAL A 68 8.86 -1.80 1.10
C VAL A 68 8.19 -2.94 0.35
N PRO A 69 8.40 -4.20 0.76
CA PRO A 69 7.74 -5.35 0.16
C PRO A 69 6.33 -5.51 0.73
N LEU A 70 5.35 -5.68 -0.15
CA LEU A 70 3.94 -5.89 0.16
C LEU A 70 3.44 -7.13 -0.55
N ASN A 71 2.55 -7.89 0.08
CA ASN A 71 1.94 -9.08 -0.52
C ASN A 71 0.53 -8.72 -1.00
N ILE A 72 0.31 -8.71 -2.31
CA ILE A 72 -0.93 -8.24 -2.93
C ILE A 72 -1.47 -9.31 -3.89
N ARG A 73 -2.77 -9.60 -3.81
CA ARG A 73 -3.45 -10.54 -4.73
C ARG A 73 -3.87 -9.84 -6.01
N LEU A 74 -2.88 -9.53 -6.86
CA LEU A 74 -3.16 -8.95 -8.17
C LEU A 74 -3.99 -9.89 -9.04
N ALA A 75 -4.92 -9.34 -9.81
CA ALA A 75 -5.84 -10.09 -10.66
C ALA A 75 -5.12 -10.98 -11.68
N GLN A 76 -5.39 -12.27 -11.65
CA GLN A 76 -4.84 -13.26 -12.57
C GLN A 76 -5.81 -13.58 -13.71
N THR A 77 -7.07 -13.87 -13.37
CA THR A 77 -8.08 -14.33 -14.32
C THR A 77 -9.33 -13.46 -14.34
N LYS A 78 -9.61 -12.72 -13.28
CA LYS A 78 -10.74 -11.78 -13.16
C LYS A 78 -10.36 -10.64 -12.23
N VAL A 79 -11.10 -9.55 -12.29
CA VAL A 79 -10.99 -8.45 -11.34
C VAL A 79 -12.22 -8.50 -10.43
N ASP A 80 -12.01 -8.73 -9.13
CA ASP A 80 -13.08 -8.68 -8.14
C ASP A 80 -13.35 -7.25 -7.66
N TYR A 81 -12.28 -6.47 -7.46
CA TYR A 81 -12.36 -5.03 -7.09
C TYR A 81 -11.00 -4.35 -7.32
N TYR A 82 -10.94 -3.05 -7.03
CA TYR A 82 -9.73 -2.25 -7.13
C TYR A 82 -9.30 -1.69 -5.78
N MET A 83 -7.98 -1.65 -5.52
CA MET A 83 -7.39 -1.02 -4.36
C MET A 83 -6.46 0.12 -4.76
N PRO A 84 -6.53 1.28 -4.08
CA PRO A 84 -5.64 2.39 -4.34
C PRO A 84 -4.24 2.09 -3.81
N PHE A 85 -3.24 2.44 -4.58
CA PHE A 85 -1.84 2.45 -4.19
C PHE A 85 -1.31 3.88 -4.30
N THR A 86 -1.08 4.53 -3.17
CA THR A 86 -0.53 5.89 -3.13
C THR A 86 0.93 5.86 -3.54
N LEU A 87 1.31 6.76 -4.44
CA LEU A 87 2.64 6.83 -5.04
C LEU A 87 3.53 7.91 -4.42
N GLU A 88 3.09 8.54 -3.33
CA GLU A 88 3.90 9.53 -2.63
C GLU A 88 5.25 8.94 -2.19
N GLY A 89 6.34 9.51 -2.68
CA GLY A 89 7.70 9.04 -2.42
C GLY A 89 8.09 7.73 -3.13
N VAL A 90 7.21 7.17 -3.97
CA VAL A 90 7.46 5.93 -4.73
C VAL A 90 7.85 6.28 -6.17
N GLU A 91 9.04 5.85 -6.58
CA GLU A 91 9.55 6.06 -7.95
C GLU A 91 9.04 4.98 -8.91
N ARG A 92 8.98 3.74 -8.43
CA ARG A 92 8.52 2.58 -9.22
C ARG A 92 8.06 1.44 -8.33
N LEU A 93 7.26 0.54 -8.91
CA LEU A 93 6.87 -0.71 -8.27
C LEU A 93 7.53 -1.88 -9.01
N ARG A 94 8.28 -2.70 -8.28
CA ARG A 94 8.74 -3.98 -8.79
C ARG A 94 7.77 -5.07 -8.32
N VAL A 95 7.25 -5.84 -9.24
CA VAL A 95 6.28 -6.90 -8.97
C VAL A 95 6.94 -8.24 -9.25
N GLU A 96 6.98 -9.11 -8.26
CA GLU A 96 7.54 -10.45 -8.34
C GLU A 96 6.45 -11.51 -8.08
N ASN A 97 6.67 -12.72 -8.57
CA ASN A 97 5.72 -13.85 -8.49
C ASN A 97 4.36 -13.55 -9.15
N CYS A 98 4.36 -12.74 -10.23
CA CYS A 98 3.19 -12.36 -10.99
C CYS A 98 3.45 -12.61 -12.49
N SER A 99 2.73 -13.55 -13.09
CA SER A 99 2.90 -13.87 -14.51
C SER A 99 2.59 -12.66 -15.39
N TYR A 100 3.38 -12.45 -16.44
CA TYR A 100 3.11 -11.42 -17.44
C TYR A 100 1.81 -11.66 -18.22
N GLU A 101 1.26 -12.88 -18.18
CA GLU A 101 -0.02 -13.24 -18.79
C GLU A 101 -1.23 -12.87 -17.92
N ASN A 102 -1.00 -12.47 -16.65
CA ASN A 102 -2.09 -12.15 -15.73
C ASN A 102 -2.89 -10.92 -16.19
N LEU A 103 -4.19 -10.95 -15.88
CA LEU A 103 -5.14 -9.93 -16.28
C LEU A 103 -4.84 -8.55 -15.64
N CYS A 104 -4.13 -8.51 -14.52
CA CYS A 104 -3.81 -7.27 -13.80
C CYS A 104 -3.12 -6.23 -14.70
N TRP A 105 -2.21 -6.64 -15.58
CA TRP A 105 -1.43 -5.70 -16.39
C TRP A 105 -2.27 -4.83 -17.33
N GLN A 106 -3.36 -5.38 -17.84
CA GLN A 106 -4.27 -4.67 -18.76
C GLN A 106 -5.32 -3.84 -18.00
N ASN A 107 -5.43 -4.03 -16.68
CA ASN A 107 -6.45 -3.42 -15.84
C ASN A 107 -5.86 -2.43 -14.82
N LEU A 108 -4.55 -2.14 -14.85
CA LEU A 108 -3.98 -1.03 -14.09
C LEU A 108 -4.57 0.29 -14.60
N THR A 109 -4.94 1.19 -13.69
CA THR A 109 -5.50 2.49 -14.05
C THR A 109 -5.12 3.57 -13.05
N THR A 110 -5.00 4.81 -13.52
CA THR A 110 -4.83 6.01 -12.71
C THR A 110 -6.16 6.68 -12.40
N THR A 111 -7.21 6.29 -13.11
CA THR A 111 -8.57 6.78 -12.87
C THR A 111 -9.26 5.93 -11.81
N GLN A 112 -9.86 6.59 -10.82
CA GLN A 112 -10.62 5.90 -9.78
C GLN A 112 -11.79 5.12 -10.39
N PRO A 113 -11.83 3.78 -10.23
CA PRO A 113 -12.95 2.98 -10.68
C PRO A 113 -14.20 3.23 -9.84
N ASP A 114 -15.37 2.91 -10.39
CA ASP A 114 -16.60 2.89 -9.61
C ASP A 114 -16.50 1.89 -8.46
N LEU A 115 -16.97 2.32 -7.30
CA LEU A 115 -16.89 1.55 -6.07
C LEU A 115 -18.24 0.94 -5.72
N ASP A 116 -18.24 -0.37 -5.56
CA ASP A 116 -19.36 -1.05 -4.92
C ASP A 116 -19.35 -0.75 -3.40
N LYS A 117 -20.39 -0.01 -2.95
CA LYS A 117 -20.58 0.33 -1.53
C LYS A 117 -21.60 -0.59 -0.84
N SER A 118 -22.09 -1.63 -1.53
CA SER A 118 -23.16 -2.51 -1.03
C SER A 118 -22.78 -3.29 0.23
N TYR A 119 -21.50 -3.47 0.48
CA TYR A 119 -20.99 -4.19 1.65
C TYR A 119 -20.66 -3.28 2.85
N ARG A 120 -20.85 -1.97 2.73
CA ARG A 120 -20.57 -1.04 3.83
C ARG A 120 -21.58 -1.24 4.96
N GLN A 121 -21.11 -1.31 6.20
CA GLN A 121 -21.98 -1.44 7.37
C GLN A 121 -22.68 -0.13 7.70
N ASP A 122 -23.96 -0.22 8.09
CA ASP A 122 -24.79 0.96 8.40
C ASP A 122 -24.62 1.44 9.84
N VAL A 123 -24.16 0.58 10.76
CA VAL A 123 -24.16 0.85 12.20
C VAL A 123 -22.76 0.90 12.79
N HIS A 124 -21.89 -0.03 12.41
CA HIS A 124 -20.54 -0.09 12.95
C HIS A 124 -19.55 0.70 12.11
N PHE A 125 -18.50 1.23 12.77
CA PHE A 125 -17.37 1.76 12.05
C PHE A 125 -16.79 0.69 11.12
N SER A 126 -16.55 1.05 9.87
CA SER A 126 -15.88 0.22 8.88
C SER A 126 -14.95 1.08 8.06
N THR A 127 -13.80 0.54 7.66
CA THR A 127 -12.95 1.21 6.68
C THR A 127 -13.66 1.33 5.32
N GLU A 128 -13.26 2.30 4.51
CA GLU A 128 -13.82 2.43 3.14
C GLU A 128 -13.48 1.24 2.26
N ARG A 129 -12.31 0.64 2.49
CA ARG A 129 -11.77 -0.51 1.75
C ARG A 129 -10.80 -1.28 2.59
N GLY A 130 -10.51 -2.51 2.14
CA GLY A 130 -9.49 -3.34 2.73
C GLY A 130 -9.90 -3.97 4.05
N TRP A 131 -8.93 -4.58 4.70
CA TRP A 131 -9.10 -5.25 5.98
C TRP A 131 -8.97 -4.28 7.15
N ILE A 132 -9.77 -4.47 8.17
CA ILE A 132 -9.68 -3.77 9.45
C ILE A 132 -9.73 -4.79 10.60
N ASN A 133 -8.93 -4.55 11.67
CA ASN A 133 -9.05 -5.27 12.94
C ASN A 133 -8.89 -4.30 14.14
N ASP A 134 -7.81 -4.33 14.91
CA ASP A 134 -7.72 -3.65 16.19
C ASP A 134 -7.81 -2.12 16.09
N PRO A 135 -8.59 -1.46 16.95
CA PRO A 135 -8.43 -0.03 17.18
C PRO A 135 -7.09 0.21 17.90
N ASN A 136 -6.33 1.24 17.46
CA ASN A 136 -4.96 1.46 17.94
C ASN A 136 -4.80 2.73 18.77
N GLY A 137 -5.62 3.50 19.02
CA GLY A 137 -5.52 4.73 19.78
C GLY A 137 -6.64 5.66 19.36
N MET A 138 -7.44 6.01 20.33
CA MET A 138 -8.47 7.01 20.16
C MET A 138 -8.20 8.15 21.11
N PHE A 139 -8.13 9.37 20.60
CA PHE A 139 -7.90 10.57 21.36
C PHE A 139 -8.75 11.72 20.83
N TYR A 140 -8.89 12.77 21.65
CA TYR A 140 -9.58 14.00 21.25
C TYR A 140 -8.57 15.13 21.15
N LYS A 141 -8.54 15.80 19.99
CA LYS A 141 -7.68 16.95 19.70
C LYS A 141 -8.44 17.93 18.80
N ASP A 142 -8.33 19.21 19.09
CA ASP A 142 -8.83 20.31 18.26
C ASP A 142 -10.31 20.22 17.83
N GLY A 143 -11.16 19.61 18.67
CA GLY A 143 -12.60 19.50 18.44
C GLY A 143 -13.02 18.22 17.74
N GLU A 144 -12.12 17.30 17.44
CA GLU A 144 -12.38 16.03 16.77
C GLU A 144 -11.87 14.84 17.58
N TRP A 145 -12.59 13.73 17.49
CA TRP A 145 -12.12 12.41 17.87
C TRP A 145 -11.29 11.82 16.76
N HIS A 146 -10.09 11.36 17.06
CA HIS A 146 -9.23 10.63 16.13
C HIS A 146 -9.25 9.15 16.49
N LEU A 147 -9.41 8.29 15.49
CA LEU A 147 -9.32 6.85 15.61
C LEU A 147 -8.26 6.33 14.65
N TYR A 148 -7.24 5.69 15.19
CA TYR A 148 -6.30 4.87 14.45
C TYR A 148 -6.71 3.40 14.53
N TYR A 149 -6.47 2.62 13.49
CA TYR A 149 -6.85 1.21 13.43
C TYR A 149 -5.91 0.40 12.54
N GLN A 150 -5.78 -0.89 12.85
CA GLN A 150 -5.05 -1.84 12.01
C GLN A 150 -5.75 -1.97 10.66
N HIS A 151 -4.99 -1.81 9.60
CA HIS A 151 -5.52 -1.72 8.26
C HIS A 151 -4.62 -2.44 7.25
N ASN A 152 -5.20 -3.28 6.39
CA ASN A 152 -4.57 -3.66 5.13
C ASN A 152 -5.20 -2.85 4.00
N PRO A 153 -4.54 -1.83 3.48
CA PRO A 153 -5.09 -0.99 2.41
C PRO A 153 -5.11 -1.66 1.03
N TYR A 154 -4.53 -2.86 0.90
CA TYR A 154 -4.31 -3.52 -0.39
C TYR A 154 -5.11 -4.80 -0.58
N GLY A 155 -6.03 -5.14 0.30
CA GLY A 155 -6.86 -6.33 0.18
C GLY A 155 -7.80 -6.55 1.36
N SER A 156 -8.77 -7.45 1.20
CA SER A 156 -9.80 -7.77 2.19
C SER A 156 -9.34 -8.80 3.22
N LYS A 157 -8.08 -9.21 3.22
CA LYS A 157 -7.51 -10.18 4.16
C LYS A 157 -6.42 -9.55 5.01
N TRP A 158 -6.19 -10.17 6.17
CA TRP A 158 -5.11 -9.76 7.05
C TRP A 158 -3.75 -9.84 6.32
N GLY A 159 -2.95 -8.81 6.43
CA GLY A 159 -1.64 -8.66 5.80
C GLY A 159 -1.24 -7.18 5.69
N ASN A 160 -0.02 -6.87 5.31
CA ASN A 160 0.48 -5.51 5.06
C ASN A 160 0.06 -4.49 6.13
N MET A 161 0.09 -4.90 7.41
CA MET A 161 -0.49 -4.12 8.50
C MET A 161 0.08 -2.72 8.59
N SER A 162 -0.83 -1.77 8.47
CA SER A 162 -0.64 -0.33 8.50
C SER A 162 -1.58 0.28 9.54
N TRP A 163 -1.46 1.56 9.84
CA TRP A 163 -2.47 2.28 10.64
C TRP A 163 -3.31 3.16 9.74
N GLY A 164 -4.59 2.78 9.58
CA GLY A 164 -5.61 3.65 9.02
C GLY A 164 -6.00 4.74 10.01
N HIS A 165 -6.64 5.82 9.51
CA HIS A 165 -7.04 6.97 10.30
C HIS A 165 -8.45 7.42 9.93
N ALA A 166 -9.24 7.75 10.93
CA ALA A 166 -10.53 8.40 10.77
C ALA A 166 -10.76 9.44 11.86
N VAL A 167 -11.57 10.45 11.55
CA VAL A 167 -11.96 11.51 12.50
C VAL A 167 -13.47 11.63 12.59
N SER A 168 -13.95 12.08 13.77
CA SER A 168 -15.38 12.27 14.06
C SER A 168 -15.60 13.39 15.06
N HIS A 169 -16.69 14.15 14.90
CA HIS A 169 -17.16 15.10 15.91
C HIS A 169 -18.14 14.48 16.93
N ASP A 170 -18.76 13.35 16.59
CA ASP A 170 -19.90 12.77 17.33
C ASP A 170 -19.72 11.28 17.69
N LEU A 171 -18.60 10.64 17.29
CA LEU A 171 -18.31 9.22 17.43
C LEU A 171 -19.25 8.28 16.65
N VAL A 172 -20.11 8.83 15.81
CA VAL A 172 -21.08 8.10 14.99
C VAL A 172 -20.77 8.26 13.51
N SER A 173 -20.56 9.51 13.09
CA SER A 173 -20.23 9.86 11.70
C SER A 173 -18.72 10.02 11.57
N TRP A 174 -18.10 9.21 10.74
CA TRP A 174 -16.66 9.17 10.58
C TRP A 174 -16.23 9.60 9.18
N LYS A 175 -15.22 10.47 9.12
CA LYS A 175 -14.50 10.83 7.91
C LYS A 175 -13.18 10.08 7.88
N HIS A 176 -12.95 9.30 6.83
CA HIS A 176 -11.66 8.64 6.61
C HIS A 176 -10.61 9.61 6.13
N LEU A 177 -9.42 9.46 6.66
CA LEU A 177 -8.22 10.20 6.31
C LEU A 177 -7.18 9.24 5.73
N PRO A 178 -6.09 9.73 5.12
CA PRO A 178 -5.00 8.89 4.64
C PRO A 178 -4.43 8.01 5.75
N THR A 179 -3.88 6.86 5.37
CA THR A 179 -3.10 5.98 6.25
C THR A 179 -1.93 6.75 6.84
N VAL A 180 -1.73 6.65 8.14
CA VAL A 180 -0.71 7.45 8.87
C VAL A 180 0.60 6.72 9.10
N LEU A 181 0.58 5.38 9.19
CA LEU A 181 1.78 4.55 9.32
C LEU A 181 1.71 3.40 8.33
N TYR A 182 2.72 3.29 7.50
CA TYR A 182 2.91 2.21 6.54
C TYR A 182 4.05 1.28 6.98
N PRO A 183 4.06 0.02 6.53
CA PRO A 183 5.23 -0.84 6.69
C PRO A 183 6.50 -0.16 6.21
N ASP A 184 7.58 -0.38 6.93
CA ASP A 184 8.92 0.14 6.64
C ASP A 184 9.98 -0.97 6.72
N GLU A 185 11.26 -0.62 6.81
CA GLU A 185 12.36 -1.56 6.95
C GLU A 185 12.33 -2.37 8.26
N LEU A 186 11.58 -1.91 9.27
CA LEU A 186 11.37 -2.62 10.54
C LEU A 186 10.18 -3.59 10.46
N GLY A 187 9.44 -3.60 9.36
CA GLY A 187 8.35 -4.52 9.06
C GLY A 187 6.96 -3.89 9.10
N ALA A 188 5.96 -4.74 9.29
CA ALA A 188 4.57 -4.32 9.40
C ALA A 188 4.32 -3.52 10.69
N ILE A 189 3.34 -2.63 10.66
CA ILE A 189 2.96 -1.80 11.80
C ILE A 189 1.85 -2.51 12.58
N PHE A 190 2.21 -3.10 13.71
CA PHE A 190 1.26 -3.79 14.58
C PHE A 190 0.63 -2.82 15.60
N SER A 191 -0.27 -3.36 16.39
CA SER A 191 -1.10 -2.59 17.32
C SER A 191 -0.29 -1.82 18.34
N GLY A 192 -0.89 -0.74 18.81
CA GLY A 192 -0.31 0.16 19.77
C GLY A 192 -1.33 1.14 20.35
N SER A 193 -0.88 2.30 20.75
CA SER A 193 -1.70 3.36 21.29
C SER A 193 -1.18 4.73 20.89
N ALA A 194 -2.03 5.74 20.97
CA ALA A 194 -1.65 7.13 20.71
C ALA A 194 -2.21 8.06 21.80
N VAL A 195 -1.45 9.10 22.12
CA VAL A 195 -1.83 10.13 23.10
C VAL A 195 -1.45 11.52 22.60
N VAL A 196 -2.16 12.54 23.10
CA VAL A 196 -1.74 13.94 22.93
C VAL A 196 -0.83 14.31 24.08
N ASP A 197 0.43 14.62 23.79
CA ASP A 197 1.41 15.11 24.78
C ASP A 197 1.24 16.61 25.00
N LYS A 198 0.27 16.98 25.84
CA LYS A 198 -0.12 18.37 26.07
C LYS A 198 1.00 19.21 26.69
N ASP A 199 1.83 18.61 27.51
CA ASP A 199 2.85 19.29 28.30
C ASP A 199 4.27 19.09 27.72
N ASN A 200 4.38 18.52 26.53
CA ASN A 200 5.66 18.20 25.88
C ASN A 200 6.59 17.34 26.74
N THR A 201 6.02 16.38 27.46
CA THR A 201 6.79 15.49 28.36
C THR A 201 7.70 14.53 27.60
N ALA A 202 7.33 14.18 26.37
CA ALA A 202 8.14 13.36 25.47
C ALA A 202 9.22 14.16 24.70
N GLY A 203 9.14 15.48 24.71
CA GLY A 203 10.12 16.35 24.06
C GLY A 203 9.96 16.51 22.54
N PHE A 204 8.82 16.09 21.97
CA PHE A 204 8.55 16.19 20.53
C PHE A 204 7.85 17.49 20.13
N GLY A 205 7.33 18.23 21.07
CA GLY A 205 6.58 19.48 20.90
C GLY A 205 5.30 19.49 21.73
N GLU A 206 4.86 20.67 22.15
CA GLU A 206 3.62 20.85 22.91
C GLU A 206 2.42 20.45 22.02
N GLY A 207 1.55 19.60 22.55
CA GLY A 207 0.38 19.09 21.83
C GLY A 207 0.67 18.05 20.75
N ALA A 208 1.92 17.54 20.68
CA ALA A 208 2.26 16.46 19.75
C ALA A 208 1.37 15.24 19.98
N VAL A 209 0.89 14.63 18.90
CA VAL A 209 0.31 13.29 18.95
C VAL A 209 1.45 12.29 18.92
N VAL A 210 1.59 11.49 19.96
CA VAL A 210 2.65 10.49 20.11
C VAL A 210 2.04 9.10 20.01
N ALA A 211 2.44 8.34 19.01
CA ALA A 211 2.06 6.95 18.80
C ALA A 211 3.17 6.01 19.25
N ILE A 212 2.81 4.99 20.01
CA ILE A 212 3.72 3.89 20.42
C ILE A 212 3.13 2.61 19.85
N TYR A 213 3.91 1.90 19.05
CA TYR A 213 3.44 0.73 18.30
C TYR A 213 4.52 -0.35 18.20
N THR A 214 4.13 -1.53 17.69
CA THR A 214 5.07 -2.61 17.45
C THR A 214 5.44 -2.67 15.97
N SER A 215 6.71 -2.54 15.65
CA SER A 215 7.27 -2.90 14.34
C SER A 215 7.48 -4.40 14.28
N ALA A 216 6.86 -5.07 13.28
CA ALA A 216 6.78 -6.52 13.18
C ALA A 216 7.51 -7.06 11.94
N GLY A 217 8.84 -6.95 11.95
CA GLY A 217 9.71 -7.57 10.95
C GLY A 217 10.33 -8.87 11.44
N ALA A 218 11.56 -9.12 11.05
CA ALA A 218 12.32 -10.31 11.48
C ALA A 218 12.46 -10.38 13.02
N ARG A 219 12.42 -9.24 13.68
CA ARG A 219 12.37 -9.09 15.13
C ARG A 219 11.30 -8.05 15.47
N GLN A 220 10.41 -8.38 16.41
CA GLN A 220 9.47 -7.39 16.94
C GLN A 220 10.17 -6.43 17.89
N SER A 221 9.86 -5.14 17.74
CA SER A 221 10.37 -4.07 18.58
C SER A 221 9.31 -2.99 18.79
N GLN A 222 9.44 -2.22 19.88
CA GLN A 222 8.58 -1.05 20.08
C GLN A 222 9.17 0.13 19.32
N SER A 223 8.29 0.86 18.65
CA SER A 223 8.61 2.05 17.88
C SER A 223 7.75 3.23 18.29
N ILE A 224 8.23 4.43 18.06
CA ILE A 224 7.54 5.69 18.36
C ILE A 224 7.47 6.50 17.07
N ALA A 225 6.29 7.02 16.79
CA ALA A 225 6.07 8.09 15.81
C ALA A 225 5.41 9.28 16.49
N TYR A 226 5.57 10.47 15.93
CA TYR A 226 4.87 11.67 16.41
C TYR A 226 4.47 12.58 15.26
N SER A 227 3.41 13.37 15.49
CA SER A 227 2.96 14.45 14.62
C SER A 227 2.72 15.71 15.44
N LEU A 228 2.94 16.89 14.84
CA LEU A 228 2.65 18.19 15.43
C LEU A 228 1.34 18.81 14.91
N ASP A 229 0.80 18.24 13.85
CA ASP A 229 -0.42 18.61 13.13
C ASP A 229 -1.58 17.63 13.37
#